data_4c861d4c49234cf1c1281ab72bbfce0b
#
_entry.id   4c861d4c49234cf1c1281ab72bbfce0b
#
_cell.length_a   1.000
_cell.length_b   1.000
_cell.length_c   1.000
_cell.angle_alpha   90.00
_cell.angle_beta   90.00
_cell.angle_gamma   90.00
#
_symmetry.space_group_name_H-M   'P 1'
#
loop_
_entity.id
_entity.type
_entity.pdbx_description
1 polymer ?
#
loop_
_entity_poly.entity_id
_entity_poly.type
_entity_poly.pdbx_seq_one_letter_code
_entity_poly.pdbx_strand_id
1 'polypeptide(L)'
;LNDLDKLDWPEKVKKMQTEWIGKSYGAEVDFKVDGKEEKITVYTTRPDTLYGATFMVLAPEHKLARELATDETREAVEQYIFDASMRSNVDRMQDKEKTGVFTGSYAVNPLNGAKIPIWLSDYVLVDYGTGAIMCVPAHDDRDFEFAKKFDIPIIQVIAKDGKEIENMTEAYTEANGTMINSGEWNGRESAELKKEAPAMIEARGLGKKTVNYKLRDWVFSRQRYWGEPIPIIHCPKCGNVAVPEEELPLTLPEVESYQPTGTGESPLAAI
;
A
#
# COMPACT_ATOMS: atom_id res chain seq x y z
N LEU A 1 -9.40 -12.24 17.06
CA LEU A 1 -8.72 -11.44 18.10
C LEU A 1 -9.55 -11.36 19.36
N ASN A 2 -10.84 -11.05 19.25
CA ASN A 2 -11.73 -10.87 20.42
C ASN A 2 -11.91 -12.14 21.25
N ASP A 3 -11.59 -13.31 20.71
CA ASP A 3 -11.72 -14.59 21.42
C ASP A 3 -10.41 -15.03 22.08
N LEU A 4 -9.28 -14.34 21.81
CA LEU A 4 -8.00 -14.66 22.43
C LEU A 4 -8.05 -14.52 23.96
N ASP A 5 -8.80 -13.56 24.47
CA ASP A 5 -8.95 -13.32 25.91
C ASP A 5 -9.73 -14.47 26.62
N LYS A 6 -10.54 -15.23 25.86
CA LYS A 6 -11.30 -16.37 26.35
C LYS A 6 -10.48 -17.66 26.45
N LEU A 7 -9.27 -17.67 25.84
CA LEU A 7 -8.40 -18.83 25.79
C LEU A 7 -7.48 -18.85 27.01
N ASP A 8 -7.30 -20.04 27.60
CA ASP A 8 -6.30 -20.27 28.65
C ASP A 8 -4.91 -20.51 27.99
N TRP A 9 -4.43 -19.49 27.30
CA TRP A 9 -3.13 -19.49 26.64
C TRP A 9 -2.15 -18.56 27.35
N PRO A 10 -0.84 -18.88 27.34
CA PRO A 10 0.18 -17.96 27.82
C PRO A 10 0.09 -16.60 27.10
N GLU A 11 0.26 -15.51 27.84
CA GLU A 11 0.18 -14.14 27.30
C GLU A 11 1.14 -13.90 26.11
N LYS A 12 2.33 -14.54 26.15
CA LYS A 12 3.28 -14.50 25.02
C LYS A 12 2.65 -15.01 23.72
N VAL A 13 1.88 -16.11 23.80
CA VAL A 13 1.22 -16.71 22.63
C VAL A 13 0.10 -15.82 22.12
N LYS A 14 -0.74 -15.29 23.04
CA LYS A 14 -1.80 -14.33 22.68
C LYS A 14 -1.22 -13.10 21.97
N LYS A 15 -0.12 -12.56 22.50
CA LYS A 15 0.58 -11.42 21.88
C LYS A 15 1.10 -11.76 20.48
N MET A 16 1.73 -12.92 20.32
CA MET A 16 2.22 -13.38 19.02
C MET A 16 1.09 -13.51 17.99
N GLN A 17 -0.08 -14.05 18.38
CA GLN A 17 -1.26 -14.15 17.53
C GLN A 17 -1.79 -12.76 17.16
N THR A 18 -1.87 -11.86 18.13
CA THR A 18 -2.33 -10.48 17.90
C THR A 18 -1.43 -9.74 16.90
N GLU A 19 -0.11 -9.85 17.06
CA GLU A 19 0.87 -9.23 16.17
C GLU A 19 0.88 -9.89 14.78
N TRP A 20 0.66 -11.20 14.70
CA TRP A 20 0.55 -11.93 13.44
C TRP A 20 -0.69 -11.52 12.64
N ILE A 21 -1.84 -11.44 13.29
CA ILE A 21 -3.09 -10.96 12.67
C ILE A 21 -2.95 -9.47 12.32
N GLY A 22 -2.32 -8.69 13.18
CA GLY A 22 -1.92 -7.31 12.92
C GLY A 22 -3.10 -6.42 12.55
N LYS A 23 -4.15 -6.38 13.40
CA LYS A 23 -5.28 -5.48 13.23
C LYS A 23 -4.82 -4.04 13.39
N SER A 24 -5.10 -3.20 12.41
CA SER A 24 -4.77 -1.78 12.40
C SER A 24 -6.01 -0.93 12.14
N TYR A 25 -6.07 0.21 12.84
CA TYR A 25 -7.11 1.22 12.68
C TYR A 25 -6.53 2.40 11.93
N GLY A 26 -7.25 2.88 10.94
CA GLY A 26 -6.79 3.99 10.11
C GLY A 26 -7.92 4.59 9.29
N ALA A 27 -7.54 5.19 8.19
CA ALA A 27 -8.46 5.73 7.19
C ALA A 27 -8.01 5.37 5.79
N GLU A 28 -8.95 5.11 4.91
CA GLU A 28 -8.77 5.28 3.48
C GLU A 28 -9.00 6.76 3.17
N VAL A 29 -8.11 7.34 2.38
CA VAL A 29 -8.16 8.75 1.99
C VAL A 29 -8.09 8.85 0.48
N ASP A 30 -9.00 9.62 -0.10
CA ASP A 30 -9.10 9.82 -1.54
C ASP A 30 -8.34 11.08 -1.97
N PHE A 31 -7.35 10.90 -2.83
CA PHE A 31 -6.62 11.97 -3.49
C PHE A 31 -7.08 12.07 -4.95
N LYS A 32 -7.59 13.22 -5.36
CA LYS A 32 -7.89 13.46 -6.78
C LYS A 32 -6.60 13.58 -7.58
N VAL A 33 -6.59 13.03 -8.78
CA VAL A 33 -5.51 13.29 -9.73
C VAL A 33 -5.72 14.64 -10.36
N ASP A 34 -4.69 15.49 -10.34
CA ASP A 34 -4.79 16.84 -10.89
C ASP A 34 -5.09 16.81 -12.40
N GLY A 35 -6.13 17.54 -12.79
CA GLY A 35 -6.57 17.60 -14.19
C GLY A 35 -7.26 16.37 -14.74
N LYS A 36 -7.59 15.40 -13.88
CA LYS A 36 -8.28 14.14 -14.25
C LYS A 36 -9.47 13.86 -13.34
N GLU A 37 -10.37 12.99 -13.79
CA GLU A 37 -11.52 12.53 -12.98
C GLU A 37 -11.14 11.41 -11.99
N GLU A 38 -10.01 10.76 -12.22
CA GLU A 38 -9.51 9.65 -11.42
C GLU A 38 -9.14 10.11 -10.01
N LYS A 39 -9.30 9.18 -9.08
CA LYS A 39 -8.81 9.32 -7.72
C LYS A 39 -7.95 8.14 -7.31
N ILE A 40 -6.99 8.40 -6.45
CA ILE A 40 -6.14 7.40 -5.82
C ILE A 40 -6.54 7.32 -4.35
N THR A 41 -6.97 6.14 -3.92
CA THR A 41 -7.29 5.87 -2.52
C THR A 41 -6.07 5.28 -1.84
N VAL A 42 -5.64 5.85 -0.73
CA VAL A 42 -4.55 5.32 0.11
C VAL A 42 -5.09 4.89 1.47
N TYR A 43 -4.54 3.82 2.03
CA TYR A 43 -4.78 3.46 3.42
C TYR A 43 -3.64 3.96 4.30
N THR A 44 -3.98 4.64 5.39
CA THR A 44 -2.98 5.10 6.36
C THR A 44 -3.41 4.84 7.79
N THR A 45 -2.45 4.44 8.63
CA THR A 45 -2.61 4.38 10.10
C THR A 45 -2.22 5.69 10.78
N ARG A 46 -1.73 6.66 9.99
CA ARG A 46 -1.28 7.99 10.44
C ARG A 46 -2.03 9.12 9.71
N PRO A 47 -3.38 9.13 9.77
CA PRO A 47 -4.15 10.20 9.13
C PRO A 47 -3.89 11.58 9.75
N ASP A 48 -3.37 11.63 10.96
CA ASP A 48 -2.88 12.83 11.64
C ASP A 48 -1.77 13.56 10.87
N THR A 49 -0.96 12.84 10.09
CA THR A 49 0.18 13.43 9.36
C THR A 49 -0.16 13.87 7.93
N LEU A 50 -1.42 13.83 7.52
CA LEU A 50 -1.86 14.07 6.14
C LEU A 50 -1.41 15.43 5.56
N TYR A 51 -1.33 16.48 6.39
CA TYR A 51 -0.82 17.80 5.97
C TYR A 51 0.67 17.76 5.56
N GLY A 52 1.42 16.79 6.06
CA GLY A 52 2.84 16.59 5.74
C GLY A 52 3.11 15.67 4.55
N ALA A 53 2.06 15.21 3.86
CA ALA A 53 2.22 14.40 2.66
C ALA A 53 2.73 15.28 1.53
N THR A 54 3.97 15.01 1.06
CA THR A 54 4.65 15.80 0.03
C THR A 54 4.81 15.07 -1.29
N PHE A 55 4.57 13.77 -1.31
CA PHE A 55 4.51 12.96 -2.53
C PHE A 55 3.64 11.71 -2.31
N MET A 56 3.35 11.04 -3.40
CA MET A 56 2.61 9.78 -3.42
C MET A 56 3.40 8.74 -4.17
N VAL A 57 3.34 7.49 -3.72
CA VAL A 57 3.97 6.36 -4.41
C VAL A 57 2.95 5.28 -4.69
N LEU A 58 2.94 4.80 -5.93
CA LEU A 58 2.17 3.65 -6.37
C LEU A 58 3.08 2.46 -6.64
N ALA A 59 2.55 1.27 -6.43
CA ALA A 59 3.19 0.05 -6.91
C ALA A 59 3.29 0.07 -8.45
N PRO A 60 4.37 -0.46 -9.05
CA PRO A 60 4.50 -0.54 -10.51
C PRO A 60 3.34 -1.28 -11.19
N GLU A 61 2.71 -2.24 -10.48
CA GLU A 61 1.58 -3.04 -10.96
C GLU A 61 0.21 -2.36 -10.73
N HIS A 62 0.21 -1.16 -10.14
CA HIS A 62 -1.05 -0.46 -9.88
C HIS A 62 -1.77 -0.13 -11.20
N LYS A 63 -3.10 -0.31 -11.24
CA LYS A 63 -3.92 -0.12 -12.44
C LYS A 63 -3.75 1.24 -13.13
N LEU A 64 -3.49 2.29 -12.36
CA LEU A 64 -3.30 3.64 -12.86
C LEU A 64 -1.82 3.95 -13.24
N ALA A 65 -0.87 3.05 -12.99
CA ALA A 65 0.55 3.35 -13.18
C ALA A 65 0.88 3.86 -14.59
N ARG A 66 0.33 3.19 -15.63
CA ARG A 66 0.51 3.58 -17.03
C ARG A 66 -0.30 4.80 -17.44
N GLU A 67 -1.51 4.96 -16.88
CA GLU A 67 -2.42 6.06 -17.22
C GLU A 67 -1.95 7.41 -16.66
N LEU A 68 -1.15 7.38 -15.60
CA LEU A 68 -0.58 8.56 -14.96
C LEU A 68 0.70 9.05 -15.66
N ALA A 69 1.32 8.24 -16.51
CA ALA A 69 2.48 8.65 -17.28
C ALA A 69 2.09 9.73 -18.31
N THR A 70 2.81 10.85 -18.30
CA THR A 70 2.74 11.85 -19.37
C THR A 70 3.53 11.39 -20.59
N ASP A 71 3.40 12.09 -21.72
CA ASP A 71 4.15 11.73 -22.92
C ASP A 71 5.67 11.81 -22.69
N GLU A 72 6.14 12.75 -21.87
CA GLU A 72 7.55 12.92 -21.53
C GLU A 72 8.09 11.82 -20.62
N THR A 73 7.24 11.22 -19.78
CA THR A 73 7.67 10.22 -18.78
C THR A 73 7.33 8.79 -19.17
N ARG A 74 6.54 8.59 -20.21
CA ARG A 74 5.98 7.29 -20.62
C ARG A 74 7.04 6.21 -20.80
N GLU A 75 8.11 6.50 -21.53
CA GLU A 75 9.18 5.53 -21.78
C GLU A 75 9.86 5.09 -20.48
N ALA A 76 10.19 6.04 -19.61
CA ALA A 76 10.82 5.76 -18.32
C ALA A 76 9.90 4.97 -17.38
N VAL A 77 8.60 5.29 -17.39
CA VAL A 77 7.59 4.58 -16.60
C VAL A 77 7.42 3.14 -17.08
N GLU A 78 7.30 2.91 -18.38
CA GLU A 78 7.18 1.55 -18.93
C GLU A 78 8.43 0.72 -18.65
N GLN A 79 9.62 1.30 -18.81
CA GLN A 79 10.87 0.62 -18.48
C GLN A 79 10.92 0.25 -16.99
N TYR A 80 10.53 1.16 -16.10
CA TYR A 80 10.51 0.91 -14.66
C TYR A 80 9.53 -0.22 -14.28
N ILE A 81 8.32 -0.22 -14.87
CA ILE A 81 7.33 -1.28 -14.68
C ILE A 81 7.89 -2.63 -15.13
N PHE A 82 8.54 -2.66 -16.30
CA PHE A 82 9.17 -3.88 -16.81
C PHE A 82 10.27 -4.39 -15.87
N ASP A 83 11.20 -3.53 -15.45
CA ASP A 83 12.31 -3.90 -14.56
C ASP A 83 11.79 -4.40 -13.21
N ALA A 84 10.77 -3.75 -12.65
CA ALA A 84 10.13 -4.18 -11.41
C ALA A 84 9.45 -5.55 -11.55
N SER A 85 8.85 -5.85 -12.70
CA SER A 85 8.19 -7.13 -12.97
C SER A 85 9.16 -8.33 -13.02
N MET A 86 10.43 -8.07 -13.30
CA MET A 86 11.48 -9.10 -13.32
C MET A 86 12.04 -9.45 -11.94
N ARG A 87 11.61 -8.74 -10.88
CA ARG A 87 12.07 -8.90 -9.51
C ARG A 87 11.00 -9.55 -8.65
N SER A 88 11.40 -10.48 -7.79
CA SER A 88 10.47 -11.06 -6.80
C SER A 88 10.11 -10.04 -5.71
N ASN A 89 8.92 -10.20 -5.10
CA ASN A 89 8.51 -9.37 -3.96
C ASN A 89 9.50 -9.47 -2.79
N VAL A 90 10.17 -10.60 -2.62
CA VAL A 90 11.17 -10.80 -1.56
C VAL A 90 12.41 -9.95 -1.83
N ASP A 91 12.93 -9.95 -3.06
CA ASP A 91 14.08 -9.14 -3.46
C ASP A 91 13.78 -7.66 -3.31
N ARG A 92 12.60 -7.21 -3.76
CA ARG A 92 12.12 -5.82 -3.64
C ARG A 92 12.05 -5.34 -2.18
N MET A 93 11.65 -6.23 -1.24
CA MET A 93 11.57 -5.90 0.18
C MET A 93 12.93 -5.87 0.88
N GLN A 94 13.92 -6.62 0.37
CA GLN A 94 15.27 -6.71 0.94
C GLN A 94 16.22 -5.62 0.43
N ASP A 95 15.90 -5.01 -0.69
CA ASP A 95 16.74 -3.97 -1.28
C ASP A 95 16.72 -2.70 -0.42
N LYS A 96 17.91 -2.23 -0.08
CA LYS A 96 18.09 -1.01 0.73
C LYS A 96 18.04 0.25 -0.12
N GLU A 97 18.36 0.14 -1.40
CA GLU A 97 18.36 1.29 -2.29
C GLU A 97 16.94 1.63 -2.74
N LYS A 98 16.49 2.84 -2.44
CA LYS A 98 15.19 3.33 -2.90
C LYS A 98 15.28 3.71 -4.37
N THR A 99 14.52 3.02 -5.21
CA THR A 99 14.37 3.35 -6.63
C THR A 99 12.98 3.91 -6.89
N GLY A 100 12.83 4.67 -7.95
CA GLY A 100 11.53 5.20 -8.34
C GLY A 100 11.59 6.00 -9.63
N VAL A 101 10.44 6.16 -10.25
CA VAL A 101 10.25 6.97 -11.45
C VAL A 101 9.07 7.93 -11.27
N PHE A 102 9.25 9.18 -11.61
CA PHE A 102 8.17 10.17 -11.61
C PHE A 102 7.22 9.91 -12.79
N THR A 103 5.92 9.90 -12.52
CA THR A 103 4.90 9.65 -13.57
C THR A 103 4.61 10.86 -14.45
N GLY A 104 5.01 12.07 -14.05
CA GLY A 104 4.62 13.32 -14.68
C GLY A 104 3.29 13.88 -14.16
N SER A 105 2.53 13.11 -13.40
CA SER A 105 1.22 13.49 -12.83
C SER A 105 1.32 13.87 -11.36
N TYR A 106 0.30 14.59 -10.88
CA TYR A 106 0.21 15.03 -9.50
C TYR A 106 -1.12 14.59 -8.88
N ALA A 107 -1.10 14.33 -7.59
CA ALA A 107 -2.30 14.16 -6.77
C ALA A 107 -2.55 15.43 -5.97
N VAL A 108 -3.81 15.70 -5.64
CA VAL A 108 -4.21 16.85 -4.82
C VAL A 108 -4.47 16.37 -3.39
N ASN A 109 -3.71 16.90 -2.45
CA ASN A 109 -3.93 16.62 -1.02
C ASN A 109 -5.30 17.17 -0.59
N PRO A 110 -6.21 16.31 -0.08
CA PRO A 110 -7.59 16.71 0.17
C PRO A 110 -7.76 17.70 1.34
N LEU A 111 -6.75 17.87 2.21
CA LEU A 111 -6.85 18.78 3.35
C LEU A 111 -6.35 20.18 3.06
N ASN A 112 -5.30 20.34 2.25
CA ASN A 112 -4.69 21.65 1.98
C ASN A 112 -4.66 22.04 0.51
N GLY A 113 -5.12 21.17 -0.39
CA GLY A 113 -5.13 21.43 -1.83
C GLY A 113 -3.75 21.41 -2.51
N ALA A 114 -2.70 21.04 -1.79
CA ALA A 114 -1.35 20.97 -2.35
C ALA A 114 -1.27 19.90 -3.43
N LYS A 115 -0.61 20.23 -4.55
CA LYS A 115 -0.28 19.26 -5.60
C LYS A 115 1.00 18.54 -5.19
N ILE A 116 0.92 17.22 -5.06
CA ILE A 116 2.02 16.34 -4.70
C ILE A 116 2.36 15.41 -5.87
N PRO A 117 3.64 15.24 -6.24
CA PRO A 117 4.03 14.41 -7.36
C PRO A 117 3.71 12.93 -7.10
N ILE A 118 3.32 12.22 -8.16
CA ILE A 118 3.03 10.79 -8.12
C ILE A 118 4.22 10.03 -8.70
N TRP A 119 4.79 9.12 -7.92
CA TRP A 119 5.91 8.27 -8.27
C TRP A 119 5.49 6.82 -8.35
N LEU A 120 6.19 6.02 -9.13
CA LEU A 120 6.19 4.57 -9.00
C LEU A 120 7.45 4.14 -8.25
N SER A 121 7.30 3.20 -7.33
CA SER A 121 8.44 2.58 -6.68
C SER A 121 8.16 1.14 -6.29
N ASP A 122 9.17 0.32 -6.39
CA ASP A 122 9.10 -1.12 -6.16
C ASP A 122 9.02 -1.54 -4.69
N TYR A 123 9.23 -0.61 -3.74
CA TYR A 123 9.01 -0.88 -2.31
C TYR A 123 7.52 -0.87 -1.92
N VAL A 124 6.64 -0.38 -2.79
CA VAL A 124 5.18 -0.47 -2.61
C VAL A 124 4.67 -1.71 -3.33
N LEU A 125 3.91 -2.54 -2.64
CA LEU A 125 3.35 -3.78 -3.17
C LEU A 125 1.85 -3.62 -3.44
N VAL A 126 1.38 -4.09 -4.58
CA VAL A 126 -0.05 -4.02 -4.96
C VAL A 126 -0.92 -4.89 -4.05
N ASP A 127 -0.37 -5.98 -3.50
CA ASP A 127 -1.09 -6.90 -2.63
C ASP A 127 -1.23 -6.41 -1.18
N TYR A 128 -0.68 -5.23 -0.86
CA TYR A 128 -0.77 -4.65 0.47
C TYR A 128 -1.52 -3.32 0.44
N GLY A 129 -2.64 -3.26 1.14
CA GLY A 129 -3.49 -2.08 1.17
C GLY A 129 -4.14 -1.81 -0.19
N THR A 130 -3.96 -0.61 -0.70
CA THR A 130 -4.51 -0.16 -1.99
C THR A 130 -3.50 -0.19 -3.14
N GLY A 131 -2.26 -0.64 -2.87
CA GLY A 131 -1.16 -0.51 -3.84
C GLY A 131 -0.68 0.92 -4.05
N ALA A 132 -1.11 1.84 -3.20
CA ALA A 132 -0.71 3.24 -3.19
C ALA A 132 -0.50 3.74 -1.75
N ILE A 133 0.47 4.59 -1.54
CA ILE A 133 0.76 5.22 -0.25
C ILE A 133 0.93 6.73 -0.39
N MET A 134 0.44 7.47 0.59
CA MET A 134 0.89 8.84 0.81
C MET A 134 2.20 8.83 1.57
N CYS A 135 3.13 9.66 1.22
CA CYS A 135 4.45 9.71 1.81
C CYS A 135 4.65 11.00 2.62
N VAL A 136 5.09 10.80 3.87
CA VAL A 136 5.28 11.87 4.84
C VAL A 136 6.75 11.86 5.32
N PRO A 137 7.67 12.41 4.54
CA PRO A 137 9.11 12.24 4.76
C PRO A 137 9.61 12.78 6.10
N ALA A 138 8.92 13.75 6.69
CA ALA A 138 9.29 14.24 8.01
C ALA A 138 9.04 13.21 9.14
N HIS A 139 8.22 12.16 8.90
CA HIS A 139 7.74 11.23 9.94
C HIS A 139 7.85 9.74 9.59
N ASP A 140 8.52 9.40 8.48
CA ASP A 140 8.83 8.02 8.08
C ASP A 140 10.24 7.97 7.47
N ASP A 141 11.10 7.09 7.97
CA ASP A 141 12.50 7.00 7.55
C ASP A 141 12.64 6.63 6.06
N ARG A 142 11.77 5.75 5.54
CA ARG A 142 11.80 5.34 4.12
C ARG A 142 11.40 6.49 3.21
N ASP A 143 10.38 7.23 3.60
CA ASP A 143 9.92 8.39 2.88
C ASP A 143 10.96 9.52 2.93
N PHE A 144 11.66 9.65 4.07
CA PHE A 144 12.74 10.62 4.23
C PHE A 144 13.91 10.32 3.29
N GLU A 145 14.38 9.06 3.25
CA GLU A 145 15.44 8.63 2.35
C GLU A 145 15.07 8.87 0.88
N PHE A 146 13.82 8.54 0.52
CA PHE A 146 13.30 8.77 -0.84
C PHE A 146 13.25 10.26 -1.17
N ALA A 147 12.70 11.08 -0.28
CA ALA A 147 12.60 12.52 -0.48
C ALA A 147 13.97 13.19 -0.62
N LYS A 148 14.96 12.76 0.17
CA LYS A 148 16.35 13.24 0.04
C LYS A 148 16.99 12.84 -1.27
N LYS A 149 16.74 11.60 -1.74
CA LYS A 149 17.28 11.10 -3.02
C LYS A 149 16.73 11.86 -4.22
N PHE A 150 15.46 12.20 -4.20
CA PHE A 150 14.75 12.80 -5.34
C PHE A 150 14.45 14.28 -5.17
N ASP A 151 15.07 14.93 -4.17
CA ASP A 151 14.94 16.39 -3.88
C ASP A 151 13.48 16.82 -3.70
N ILE A 152 12.69 16.00 -2.97
CA ILE A 152 11.29 16.27 -2.67
C ILE A 152 11.20 17.04 -1.35
N PRO A 153 10.30 18.04 -1.22
CA PRO A 153 10.15 18.81 0.01
C PRO A 153 9.80 17.93 1.22
N ILE A 154 10.36 18.28 2.38
CA ILE A 154 10.10 17.65 3.67
C ILE A 154 9.40 18.66 4.57
N ILE A 155 8.16 18.35 5.00
CA ILE A 155 7.32 19.23 5.82
C ILE A 155 7.05 18.53 7.14
N GLN A 156 7.62 19.05 8.22
CA GLN A 156 7.37 18.57 9.57
C GLN A 156 5.99 19.00 10.05
N VAL A 157 5.16 18.05 10.49
CA VAL A 157 3.80 18.30 11.00
C VAL A 157 3.60 17.88 12.45
N ILE A 158 4.54 17.15 13.03
CA ILE A 158 4.55 16.81 14.45
C ILE A 158 5.90 17.27 15.02
N ALA A 159 5.86 18.05 16.08
CA ALA A 159 7.04 18.58 16.72
C ALA A 159 7.01 18.38 18.22
N LYS A 160 8.17 18.15 18.82
CA LYS A 160 8.32 18.19 20.27
C LYS A 160 8.14 19.63 20.74
N ASP A 161 7.24 19.81 21.70
CA ASP A 161 6.95 21.13 22.28
C ASP A 161 6.55 22.22 21.24
N GLY A 162 5.99 21.80 20.08
CA GLY A 162 5.54 22.70 19.00
C GLY A 162 6.67 23.44 18.26
N LYS A 163 7.90 23.00 18.38
CA LYS A 163 9.06 23.63 17.73
C LYS A 163 9.52 22.81 16.53
N GLU A 164 9.53 23.44 15.37
CA GLU A 164 10.05 22.85 14.14
C GLU A 164 11.56 22.61 14.22
N ILE A 165 12.03 21.51 13.62
CA ILE A 165 13.46 21.19 13.51
C ILE A 165 14.01 21.85 12.26
N GLU A 166 14.91 22.81 12.44
CA GLU A 166 15.64 23.41 11.33
C GLU A 166 16.61 22.37 10.71
N ASN A 167 16.59 22.23 9.38
CA ASN A 167 17.49 21.34 8.62
C ASN A 167 17.46 19.89 9.10
N MET A 168 16.30 19.24 8.99
CA MET A 168 16.14 17.83 9.33
C MET A 168 17.18 16.95 8.61
N THR A 169 17.93 16.16 9.38
CA THR A 169 18.92 15.19 8.88
C THR A 169 18.37 13.75 8.91
N GLU A 170 17.30 13.54 9.64
CA GLU A 170 16.59 12.27 9.79
C GLU A 170 15.10 12.53 10.02
N ALA A 171 14.25 11.53 9.83
CA ALA A 171 12.84 11.65 10.10
C ALA A 171 12.56 11.76 11.62
N TYR A 172 11.58 12.58 11.97
CA TYR A 172 11.07 12.65 13.35
C TYR A 172 9.98 11.57 13.51
N THR A 173 10.37 10.40 14.00
CA THR A 173 9.49 9.21 14.09
C THR A 173 8.75 9.08 15.42
N GLU A 174 8.94 10.03 16.35
CA GLU A 174 8.23 10.04 17.62
C GLU A 174 6.71 10.14 17.39
N ALA A 175 5.98 9.25 18.07
CA ALA A 175 4.53 9.13 17.86
C ALA A 175 3.72 10.29 18.47
N ASN A 176 4.28 10.98 19.46
CA ASN A 176 3.61 12.02 20.23
C ASN A 176 4.33 13.37 20.04
N GLY A 177 3.52 14.41 19.99
CA GLY A 177 3.99 15.78 19.87
C GLY A 177 2.85 16.69 19.48
N THR A 178 3.16 17.98 19.41
CA THR A 178 2.19 19.01 19.03
C THR A 178 2.17 19.18 17.52
N MET A 179 0.99 19.27 16.95
CA MET A 179 0.80 19.50 15.52
C MET A 179 1.25 20.89 15.13
N ILE A 180 2.07 20.96 14.07
CA ILE A 180 2.54 22.19 13.42
C ILE A 180 2.31 22.08 11.90
N ASN A 181 2.36 23.15 11.15
CA ASN A 181 2.23 23.18 9.68
C ASN A 181 0.99 22.40 9.16
N SER A 182 -0.05 22.28 10.00
CA SER A 182 -1.21 21.40 9.81
C SER A 182 -2.54 22.16 9.81
N GLY A 183 -2.52 23.44 9.40
CA GLY A 183 -3.72 24.25 9.26
C GLY A 183 -4.55 24.29 10.57
N GLU A 184 -5.81 23.89 10.47
CA GLU A 184 -6.74 23.84 11.62
C GLU A 184 -6.36 22.83 12.72
N TRP A 185 -5.42 21.93 12.44
CA TRP A 185 -4.93 20.96 13.42
C TRP A 185 -3.73 21.46 14.23
N ASN A 186 -3.20 22.64 13.91
CA ASN A 186 -2.07 23.22 14.65
C ASN A 186 -2.38 23.36 16.14
N GLY A 187 -1.39 23.05 16.96
CA GLY A 187 -1.47 23.11 18.43
C GLY A 187 -2.18 21.93 19.09
N ARG A 188 -2.76 21.01 18.34
CA ARG A 188 -3.36 19.79 18.88
C ARG A 188 -2.29 18.73 19.19
N GLU A 189 -2.61 17.84 20.13
CA GLU A 189 -1.79 16.67 20.41
C GLU A 189 -1.98 15.61 19.33
N SER A 190 -0.86 15.14 18.74
CA SER A 190 -0.89 14.17 17.62
C SER A 190 -1.51 12.84 18.03
N ALA A 191 -1.30 12.38 19.26
CA ALA A 191 -1.86 11.13 19.77
C ALA A 191 -3.40 11.14 19.86
N GLU A 192 -4.01 12.29 20.17
CA GLU A 192 -5.46 12.48 20.20
C GLU A 192 -5.99 12.61 18.76
N LEU A 193 -5.35 13.45 17.98
CA LEU A 193 -5.71 13.68 16.58
C LEU A 193 -5.67 12.39 15.76
N LYS A 194 -4.68 11.53 15.96
CA LYS A 194 -4.59 10.22 15.30
C LYS A 194 -5.84 9.36 15.48
N LYS A 195 -6.49 9.45 16.65
CA LYS A 195 -7.72 8.70 16.95
C LYS A 195 -8.96 9.35 16.31
N GLU A 196 -8.98 10.66 16.20
CA GLU A 196 -10.13 11.44 15.74
C GLU A 196 -10.10 11.66 14.21
N ALA A 197 -8.92 11.81 13.62
CA ALA A 197 -8.76 12.14 12.20
C ALA A 197 -9.49 11.18 11.25
N PRO A 198 -9.56 9.84 11.48
CA PRO A 198 -10.36 8.96 10.62
C PRO A 198 -11.83 9.37 10.53
N ALA A 199 -12.44 9.74 11.67
CA ALA A 199 -13.84 10.18 11.69
C ALA A 199 -14.02 11.57 11.07
N MET A 200 -13.03 12.46 11.23
CA MET A 200 -13.06 13.81 10.61
C MET A 200 -12.95 13.72 9.07
N ILE A 201 -12.10 12.83 8.57
CA ILE A 201 -11.93 12.55 7.13
C ILE A 201 -13.25 12.02 6.54
N GLU A 202 -13.86 11.03 7.21
CA GLU A 202 -15.14 10.46 6.79
C GLU A 202 -16.28 11.49 6.82
N ALA A 203 -16.40 12.27 7.87
CA ALA A 203 -17.41 13.32 7.98
C ALA A 203 -17.30 14.41 6.90
N ARG A 204 -16.11 14.60 6.32
CA ARG A 204 -15.87 15.55 5.20
C ARG A 204 -16.03 14.91 3.83
N GLY A 205 -16.32 13.62 3.74
CA GLY A 205 -16.40 12.91 2.48
C GLY A 205 -15.06 12.78 1.73
N LEU A 206 -13.92 12.85 2.46
CA LEU A 206 -12.57 12.75 1.91
C LEU A 206 -12.03 11.32 1.94
N GLY A 207 -12.82 10.38 2.44
CA GLY A 207 -12.46 8.99 2.60
C GLY A 207 -13.35 8.28 3.60
N LYS A 208 -12.86 7.22 4.20
CA LYS A 208 -13.62 6.47 5.22
C LYS A 208 -12.72 5.93 6.32
N LYS A 209 -13.26 5.83 7.53
CA LYS A 209 -12.63 5.11 8.64
C LYS A 209 -12.58 3.63 8.28
N THR A 210 -11.41 3.01 8.39
CA THR A 210 -11.18 1.64 7.94
C THR A 210 -10.34 0.87 8.95
N VAL A 211 -10.66 -0.42 9.08
CA VAL A 211 -9.85 -1.39 9.82
C VAL A 211 -9.18 -2.30 8.80
N ASN A 212 -7.88 -2.46 8.91
CA ASN A 212 -7.12 -3.35 8.05
C ASN A 212 -6.39 -4.40 8.88
N TYR A 213 -5.98 -5.50 8.23
CA TYR A 213 -5.27 -6.61 8.85
C TYR A 213 -3.99 -6.90 8.07
N LYS A 214 -2.90 -7.18 8.80
CA LYS A 214 -1.63 -7.60 8.21
C LYS A 214 -1.72 -9.02 7.66
N LEU A 215 -2.47 -9.89 8.35
CA LEU A 215 -2.71 -11.26 7.94
C LEU A 215 -3.55 -11.26 6.65
N ARG A 216 -3.01 -11.83 5.60
CA ARG A 216 -3.70 -11.98 4.32
C ARG A 216 -4.74 -13.09 4.41
N ASP A 217 -5.78 -12.99 3.59
CA ASP A 217 -6.77 -14.05 3.44
C ASP A 217 -6.09 -15.36 3.04
N TRP A 218 -6.64 -16.45 3.55
CA TRP A 218 -6.15 -17.76 3.16
C TRP A 218 -6.49 -18.03 1.69
N VAL A 219 -5.47 -18.39 0.91
CA VAL A 219 -5.65 -18.77 -0.49
C VAL A 219 -5.88 -20.27 -0.54
N PHE A 220 -7.07 -20.70 -0.94
CA PHE A 220 -7.42 -22.11 -1.09
C PHE A 220 -6.57 -22.77 -2.19
N SER A 221 -6.43 -22.11 -3.32
CA SER A 221 -5.59 -22.56 -4.43
C SER A 221 -4.11 -22.35 -4.11
N ARG A 222 -3.31 -23.39 -4.28
CA ARG A 222 -1.86 -23.40 -4.07
C ARG A 222 -1.14 -23.74 -5.36
N GLN A 223 0.07 -23.23 -5.55
CA GLN A 223 0.96 -23.59 -6.67
C GLN A 223 1.63 -24.96 -6.38
N ARG A 224 0.80 -26.00 -6.19
CA ARG A 224 1.24 -27.38 -5.93
C ARG A 224 0.42 -28.33 -6.79
N TYR A 225 1.03 -29.44 -7.18
CA TYR A 225 0.35 -30.53 -7.86
C TYR A 225 -0.43 -31.39 -6.84
N TRP A 226 -1.43 -30.78 -6.21
CA TRP A 226 -2.37 -31.45 -5.33
C TRP A 226 -3.52 -30.48 -5.00
N GLY A 227 -4.61 -31.03 -4.57
CA GLY A 227 -5.79 -30.29 -4.15
C GLY A 227 -6.97 -30.59 -5.04
N GLU A 228 -8.05 -29.86 -4.81
CA GLU A 228 -9.29 -29.99 -5.56
C GLU A 228 -9.36 -28.87 -6.58
N PRO A 229 -9.35 -29.17 -7.89
CA PRO A 229 -9.51 -28.15 -8.91
C PRO A 229 -10.84 -27.42 -8.74
N ILE A 230 -10.82 -26.10 -8.85
CA ILE A 230 -12.01 -25.28 -8.82
C ILE A 230 -12.64 -25.34 -10.24
N PRO A 231 -13.90 -25.82 -10.38
CA PRO A 231 -14.50 -26.06 -11.70
C PRO A 231 -14.99 -24.75 -12.35
N ILE A 232 -14.08 -23.81 -12.56
CA ILE A 232 -14.35 -22.51 -13.18
C ILE A 232 -13.35 -22.26 -14.31
N ILE A 233 -13.87 -21.92 -15.47
CA ILE A 233 -13.11 -21.51 -16.65
C ILE A 233 -13.08 -19.98 -16.72
N HIS A 234 -11.90 -19.39 -16.84
CA HIS A 234 -11.73 -17.96 -17.08
C HIS A 234 -11.78 -17.67 -18.58
N CYS A 235 -12.93 -17.27 -19.08
CA CYS A 235 -13.12 -16.93 -20.49
C CYS A 235 -12.85 -15.44 -20.72
N PRO A 236 -11.96 -15.06 -21.66
CA PRO A 236 -11.67 -13.63 -21.93
C PRO A 236 -12.90 -12.84 -22.40
N LYS A 237 -13.90 -13.52 -22.95
CA LYS A 237 -15.12 -12.89 -23.49
C LYS A 237 -16.29 -12.91 -22.50
N CYS A 238 -16.46 -14.01 -21.74
CA CYS A 238 -17.63 -14.24 -20.88
C CYS A 238 -17.34 -14.07 -19.39
N GLY A 239 -16.06 -13.89 -19.00
CA GLY A 239 -15.66 -13.88 -17.60
C GLY A 239 -15.57 -15.30 -17.01
N ASN A 240 -15.99 -15.47 -15.77
CA ASN A 240 -15.97 -16.75 -15.09
C ASN A 240 -17.16 -17.62 -15.52
N VAL A 241 -16.87 -18.80 -16.04
CA VAL A 241 -17.88 -19.76 -16.51
C VAL A 241 -17.69 -21.07 -15.73
N ALA A 242 -18.78 -21.61 -15.18
CA ALA A 242 -18.74 -22.91 -14.53
C ALA A 242 -18.51 -24.04 -15.54
N VAL A 243 -17.71 -25.04 -15.15
CA VAL A 243 -17.61 -26.31 -15.90
C VAL A 243 -18.96 -27.01 -15.83
N PRO A 244 -19.50 -27.57 -16.94
CA PRO A 244 -20.76 -28.33 -16.96
C PRO A 244 -20.74 -29.45 -15.92
N GLU A 245 -21.90 -29.72 -15.33
CA GLU A 245 -22.01 -30.71 -14.24
C GLU A 245 -21.67 -32.14 -14.72
N GLU A 246 -21.96 -32.44 -15.99
CA GLU A 246 -21.64 -33.73 -16.65
C GLU A 246 -20.13 -33.96 -16.87
N GLU A 247 -19.31 -32.90 -16.77
CA GLU A 247 -17.85 -32.98 -16.90
C GLU A 247 -17.16 -33.10 -15.53
N LEU A 248 -17.91 -33.18 -14.44
CA LEU A 248 -17.36 -33.38 -13.10
C LEU A 248 -17.21 -34.88 -12.77
N PRO A 249 -16.23 -35.25 -11.96
CA PRO A 249 -15.25 -34.43 -11.25
C PRO A 249 -14.13 -33.90 -12.17
N LEU A 250 -13.76 -32.65 -12.00
CA LEU A 250 -12.57 -32.12 -12.66
C LEU A 250 -11.32 -32.70 -11.99
N THR A 251 -10.54 -33.45 -12.76
CA THR A 251 -9.29 -34.08 -12.27
C THR A 251 -8.07 -33.26 -12.69
N LEU A 252 -7.00 -33.35 -11.88
CA LEU A 252 -5.72 -32.78 -12.26
C LEU A 252 -5.15 -33.54 -13.48
N PRO A 253 -4.56 -32.81 -14.47
CA PRO A 253 -3.93 -33.47 -15.61
C PRO A 253 -2.70 -34.26 -15.18
N GLU A 254 -2.40 -35.34 -15.87
CA GLU A 254 -1.13 -36.05 -15.68
C GLU A 254 0.02 -35.23 -16.23
N VAL A 255 1.07 -35.06 -15.44
CA VAL A 255 2.27 -34.30 -15.80
C VAL A 255 3.54 -35.12 -15.55
N GLU A 256 4.52 -35.00 -16.43
CA GLU A 256 5.81 -35.67 -16.26
C GLU A 256 6.63 -35.12 -15.07
N SER A 257 6.45 -33.84 -14.77
CA SER A 257 7.13 -33.15 -13.67
C SER A 257 6.24 -32.07 -13.07
N TYR A 258 6.24 -32.01 -11.74
CA TYR A 258 5.56 -30.96 -10.95
C TYR A 258 6.53 -30.20 -10.04
N GLN A 259 7.77 -30.08 -10.52
CA GLN A 259 8.77 -29.23 -9.87
C GLN A 259 8.35 -27.76 -9.93
N PRO A 260 8.67 -26.97 -8.91
CA PRO A 260 8.45 -25.54 -8.95
C PRO A 260 9.09 -24.90 -10.18
N THR A 261 8.36 -24.03 -10.88
CA THR A 261 8.82 -23.37 -12.11
C THR A 261 9.95 -22.36 -11.87
N GLY A 262 10.16 -21.93 -10.63
CA GLY A 262 11.08 -20.84 -10.28
C GLY A 262 10.54 -19.43 -10.56
N THR A 263 9.43 -19.33 -11.31
CA THR A 263 8.78 -18.07 -11.65
C THR A 263 7.62 -17.72 -10.71
N GLY A 264 7.28 -18.61 -9.77
CA GLY A 264 6.10 -18.48 -8.91
C GLY A 264 4.79 -18.95 -9.54
N GLU A 265 4.80 -19.31 -10.82
CA GLU A 265 3.64 -19.89 -11.51
C GLU A 265 3.41 -21.34 -11.08
N SER A 266 2.16 -21.79 -11.24
CA SER A 266 1.82 -23.20 -11.04
C SER A 266 2.58 -24.09 -12.04
N PRO A 267 3.08 -25.27 -11.64
CA PRO A 267 3.57 -26.27 -12.58
C PRO A 267 2.57 -26.66 -13.69
N LEU A 268 1.26 -26.46 -13.42
CA LEU A 268 0.19 -26.70 -14.39
C LEU A 268 -0.05 -25.55 -15.38
N ALA A 269 0.61 -24.40 -15.22
CA ALA A 269 0.40 -23.24 -16.10
C ALA A 269 0.96 -23.47 -17.52
N ALA A 270 1.80 -24.46 -17.71
CA ALA A 270 2.41 -24.81 -18.99
C ALA A 270 1.69 -25.92 -19.78
N ILE A 271 0.51 -26.38 -19.28
CA ILE A 271 -0.24 -27.52 -19.82
C ILE A 271 -1.52 -27.03 -20.50
#